data_76240490f850e45d1366fa9bd9cb054e
#
_entry.id   76240490f850e45d1366fa9bd9cb054e
#
_cell.length_a   1.000
_cell.length_b   1.000
_cell.length_c   1.000
_cell.angle_alpha   90.00
_cell.angle_beta   90.00
_cell.angle_gamma   90.00
#
_symmetry.space_group_name_H-M   'P 1'
#
loop_
_entity.id
_entity.type
_entity.pdbx_description
1 polymer ?
#
loop_
_entity_poly.entity_id
_entity_poly.type
_entity_poly.pdbx_seq_one_letter_code
_entity_poly.pdbx_strand_id
1 'polypeptide(L)'
;MNSTDADNSLQNPVNTMEQTLLAYCRRQGLFRLGDRVIVACSGGADSMALLCFLLRCKAELGITVMAAHVDHGIRGEAAHADARFVAEFCRTHHVPFFLYDAAASGVQIPPNPSENWARSLRYTWFDALAAQQHACIATAHTLSDQAETVLFRMARGTGLHGMAGIPAVRGVYRRPFLCLTRSDTTAYCAALGQHYVQDESNFSDAYARNRIRHYAVPALQTINPAAERAGGRLCNQLQELNIWLENLAEKLLAQAACGGGYSIPILAAADAPVLAATLRMLAARARDPEEKYVQALAAIVRQGSGAVQLTPDACWTAANGILYCRSVLKMQPEAIPAPHQLLKTGVYCLPGGYELEIQQLNYEVFLKNPSFLKKDYTYCADYAKINKNIFVRTRQPGDTFRPAGRHVGKTLKKYLNEAKVPVAERTLMPLLACGSQVLWLWGAGFADGLSPDDGTKQILLIRQSRQPAAPEQEQDHNIGGTDHA
;
A
#
# COMPACT_ATOMS: atom_id res chain seq x y z
N MET A 1 27.49 51.27 -27.20
CA MET A 1 27.72 49.93 -26.62
C MET A 1 26.55 49.06 -26.98
N ASN A 2 26.78 48.05 -27.76
CA ASN A 2 25.75 47.36 -28.52
C ASN A 2 24.93 46.39 -27.65
N SER A 3 23.61 46.36 -27.86
CA SER A 3 22.65 45.45 -27.23
C SER A 3 22.96 43.97 -27.46
N THR A 4 23.83 43.65 -28.40
CA THR A 4 24.30 42.29 -28.72
C THR A 4 25.30 41.69 -27.75
N ASP A 5 26.12 42.50 -27.05
CA ASP A 5 27.12 42.01 -26.06
C ASP A 5 26.52 41.66 -24.71
N ALA A 6 25.43 42.34 -24.31
CA ALA A 6 24.71 42.00 -23.08
C ALA A 6 23.92 40.70 -23.20
N ASP A 7 23.38 40.41 -24.37
CA ASP A 7 22.60 39.19 -24.66
C ASP A 7 23.53 37.97 -24.72
N ASN A 8 24.76 38.11 -25.22
CA ASN A 8 25.75 37.04 -25.30
C ASN A 8 26.39 36.70 -23.94
N SER A 9 26.43 37.64 -22.98
CA SER A 9 26.92 37.39 -21.60
C SER A 9 25.93 36.64 -20.72
N LEU A 10 24.62 36.80 -20.93
CA LEU A 10 23.55 36.10 -20.23
C LEU A 10 23.26 34.68 -20.81
N GLN A 11 23.52 34.47 -22.10
CA GLN A 11 23.33 33.15 -22.75
C GLN A 11 24.37 32.10 -22.28
N ASN A 12 25.56 32.52 -21.85
CA ASN A 12 26.62 31.57 -21.43
C ASN A 12 26.28 30.79 -20.14
N PRO A 13 25.78 31.39 -19.04
CA PRO A 13 25.38 30.66 -17.85
C PRO A 13 24.17 29.73 -18.05
N VAL A 14 23.17 30.17 -18.85
CA VAL A 14 22.00 29.36 -19.21
C VAL A 14 22.44 28.13 -19.99
N ASN A 15 23.24 28.30 -21.05
CA ASN A 15 23.74 27.21 -21.86
C ASN A 15 24.59 26.21 -21.03
N THR A 16 25.44 26.69 -20.13
CA THR A 16 26.26 25.83 -19.27
C THR A 16 25.39 24.99 -18.35
N MET A 17 24.32 25.57 -17.77
CA MET A 17 23.38 24.85 -16.91
C MET A 17 22.58 23.81 -17.72
N GLU A 18 22.09 24.18 -18.92
CA GLU A 18 21.39 23.26 -19.80
C GLU A 18 22.27 22.08 -20.22
N GLN A 19 23.54 22.30 -20.56
CA GLN A 19 24.49 21.22 -20.86
C GLN A 19 24.70 20.30 -19.66
N THR A 20 24.80 20.84 -18.44
CA THR A 20 24.90 20.06 -17.21
C THR A 20 23.66 19.19 -17.01
N LEU A 21 22.47 19.75 -17.23
CA LEU A 21 21.20 19.03 -17.13
C LEU A 21 21.04 17.95 -18.20
N LEU A 22 21.43 18.25 -19.44
CA LEU A 22 21.42 17.27 -20.53
C LEU A 22 22.36 16.10 -20.26
N ALA A 23 23.56 16.38 -19.76
CA ALA A 23 24.50 15.35 -19.34
C ALA A 23 23.95 14.50 -18.19
N TYR A 24 23.28 15.12 -17.23
CA TYR A 24 22.61 14.42 -16.15
C TYR A 24 21.47 13.53 -16.65
N CYS A 25 20.59 14.05 -17.50
CA CYS A 25 19.49 13.31 -18.11
C CYS A 25 19.97 12.07 -18.85
N ARG A 26 21.05 12.21 -19.66
CA ARG A 26 21.66 11.10 -20.40
C ARG A 26 22.26 10.07 -19.47
N ARG A 27 23.05 10.49 -18.49
CA ARG A 27 23.70 9.58 -17.51
C ARG A 27 22.68 8.79 -16.72
N GLN A 28 21.56 9.40 -16.32
CA GLN A 28 20.49 8.77 -15.56
C GLN A 28 19.45 8.03 -16.43
N GLY A 29 19.58 8.08 -17.76
CA GLY A 29 18.63 7.45 -18.67
C GLY A 29 17.19 7.95 -18.49
N LEU A 30 17.01 9.27 -18.24
CA LEU A 30 15.70 9.81 -17.86
C LEU A 30 14.69 9.78 -19.01
N PHE A 31 15.15 9.98 -20.23
CA PHE A 31 14.27 10.08 -21.40
C PHE A 31 14.82 9.24 -22.55
N ARG A 32 13.91 8.71 -23.36
CA ARG A 32 14.18 8.00 -24.61
C ARG A 32 13.67 8.82 -25.78
N LEU A 33 14.27 8.61 -26.93
CA LEU A 33 13.79 9.22 -28.18
C LEU A 33 12.32 8.89 -28.42
N GLY A 34 11.49 9.92 -28.64
CA GLY A 34 10.06 9.79 -28.85
C GLY A 34 9.22 9.81 -27.57
N ASP A 35 9.83 9.88 -26.37
CA ASP A 35 9.07 9.97 -25.13
C ASP A 35 8.15 11.19 -25.09
N ARG A 36 6.95 10.98 -24.58
CA ARG A 36 6.02 12.04 -24.21
C ARG A 36 6.25 12.36 -22.73
N VAL A 37 6.47 13.62 -22.40
CA VAL A 37 6.84 14.06 -21.05
C VAL A 37 5.83 15.08 -20.55
N ILE A 38 5.16 14.78 -19.46
CA ILE A 38 4.25 15.70 -18.77
C ILE A 38 5.02 16.33 -17.60
N VAL A 39 5.19 17.63 -17.60
CA VAL A 39 5.80 18.37 -16.51
C VAL A 39 4.75 18.64 -15.42
N ALA A 40 4.97 18.14 -14.22
CA ALA A 40 4.16 18.47 -13.05
C ALA A 40 4.50 19.90 -12.60
N CYS A 41 3.69 20.88 -13.03
CA CYS A 41 3.96 22.30 -12.89
C CYS A 41 3.04 22.91 -11.83
N SER A 42 3.62 23.35 -10.70
CA SER A 42 2.89 24.03 -9.63
C SER A 42 2.82 25.56 -9.81
N GLY A 43 3.58 26.11 -10.77
CA GLY A 43 3.77 27.56 -10.94
C GLY A 43 4.97 28.13 -10.17
N GLY A 44 5.51 27.41 -9.20
CA GLY A 44 6.68 27.81 -8.43
C GLY A 44 8.00 27.71 -9.23
N ALA A 45 9.06 28.38 -8.75
CA ALA A 45 10.35 28.53 -9.42
C ALA A 45 10.90 27.21 -9.99
N ASP A 46 11.00 26.16 -9.17
CA ASP A 46 11.56 24.88 -9.59
C ASP A 46 10.76 24.24 -10.74
N SER A 47 9.43 24.30 -10.67
CA SER A 47 8.57 23.70 -11.69
C SER A 47 8.53 24.49 -13.01
N MET A 48 8.58 25.83 -12.92
CA MET A 48 8.69 26.70 -14.09
C MET A 48 10.06 26.58 -14.78
N ALA A 49 11.13 26.53 -13.98
CA ALA A 49 12.47 26.25 -14.48
C ALA A 49 12.54 24.92 -15.24
N LEU A 50 11.93 23.85 -14.67
CA LEU A 50 11.89 22.54 -15.31
C LEU A 50 11.13 22.59 -16.65
N LEU A 51 9.97 23.23 -16.66
CA LEU A 51 9.17 23.37 -17.87
C LEU A 51 9.96 24.14 -18.97
N CYS A 52 10.59 25.25 -18.62
CA CYS A 52 11.44 26.03 -19.53
C CYS A 52 12.60 25.19 -20.07
N PHE A 53 13.34 24.48 -19.21
CA PHE A 53 14.44 23.60 -19.61
C PHE A 53 14.00 22.55 -20.61
N LEU A 54 12.93 21.81 -20.29
CA LEU A 54 12.46 20.75 -21.17
C LEU A 54 11.93 21.30 -22.52
N LEU A 55 11.30 22.46 -22.53
CA LEU A 55 10.85 23.09 -23.77
C LEU A 55 12.02 23.53 -24.64
N ARG A 56 13.07 24.12 -24.05
CA ARG A 56 14.27 24.58 -24.76
C ARG A 56 15.09 23.42 -25.30
N CYS A 57 15.22 22.35 -24.53
CA CYS A 57 16.04 21.19 -24.88
C CYS A 57 15.26 20.01 -25.47
N LYS A 58 13.96 20.18 -25.80
CA LYS A 58 13.13 19.08 -26.31
C LYS A 58 13.67 18.41 -27.57
N ALA A 59 14.27 19.18 -28.46
CA ALA A 59 14.86 18.66 -29.70
C ALA A 59 16.10 17.80 -29.43
N GLU A 60 16.98 18.25 -28.50
CA GLU A 60 18.19 17.51 -28.13
C GLU A 60 17.89 16.25 -27.32
N LEU A 61 16.80 16.25 -26.55
CA LEU A 61 16.30 15.09 -25.78
C LEU A 61 15.44 14.17 -26.65
N GLY A 62 14.96 14.65 -27.82
CA GLY A 62 14.08 13.89 -28.68
C GLY A 62 12.70 13.61 -28.08
N ILE A 63 12.16 14.54 -27.29
CA ILE A 63 10.92 14.38 -26.51
C ILE A 63 9.82 15.35 -26.95
N THR A 64 8.58 14.99 -26.62
CA THR A 64 7.43 15.89 -26.68
C THR A 64 7.04 16.34 -25.27
N VAL A 65 6.87 17.65 -25.06
CA VAL A 65 6.61 18.24 -23.73
C VAL A 65 5.16 18.67 -23.61
N MET A 66 4.55 18.31 -22.50
CA MET A 66 3.22 18.72 -22.06
C MET A 66 3.32 19.19 -20.61
N ALA A 67 2.33 19.91 -20.11
CA ALA A 67 2.31 20.36 -18.72
C ALA A 67 1.03 19.91 -18.01
N ALA A 68 1.11 19.70 -16.70
CA ALA A 68 -0.03 19.35 -15.87
C ALA A 68 0.03 20.09 -14.54
N HIS A 69 -1.11 20.64 -14.10
CA HIS A 69 -1.28 21.34 -12.85
C HIS A 69 -2.37 20.69 -12.02
N VAL A 70 -2.20 20.65 -10.69
CA VAL A 70 -3.20 20.13 -9.74
C VAL A 70 -3.60 21.24 -8.78
N ASP A 71 -4.83 21.67 -8.88
CA ASP A 71 -5.48 22.48 -7.86
C ASP A 71 -6.16 21.54 -6.85
N HIS A 72 -5.68 21.57 -5.60
CA HIS A 72 -6.20 20.72 -4.53
C HIS A 72 -7.48 21.28 -3.88
N GLY A 73 -7.94 22.49 -4.29
CA GLY A 73 -9.09 23.18 -3.71
C GLY A 73 -8.88 23.67 -2.26
N ILE A 74 -7.62 23.75 -1.78
CA ILE A 74 -7.32 24.07 -0.38
C ILE A 74 -7.13 25.59 -0.17
N ARG A 75 -6.55 26.30 -1.16
CA ARG A 75 -6.19 27.72 -1.06
C ARG A 75 -7.16 28.66 -1.76
N GLY A 76 -8.30 28.16 -2.22
CA GLY A 76 -9.34 28.94 -2.90
C GLY A 76 -8.80 29.73 -4.09
N GLU A 77 -9.11 31.04 -4.16
CA GLU A 77 -8.76 31.90 -5.30
C GLU A 77 -7.26 31.97 -5.60
N ALA A 78 -6.39 31.85 -4.57
CA ALA A 78 -4.94 31.83 -4.80
C ALA A 78 -4.50 30.60 -5.63
N ALA A 79 -5.10 29.41 -5.39
CA ALA A 79 -4.80 28.23 -6.18
C ALA A 79 -5.32 28.34 -7.62
N HIS A 80 -6.48 28.94 -7.81
CA HIS A 80 -7.00 29.25 -9.14
C HIS A 80 -6.11 30.26 -9.90
N ALA A 81 -5.53 31.25 -9.19
CA ALA A 81 -4.58 32.18 -9.80
C ALA A 81 -3.30 31.47 -10.27
N ASP A 82 -2.78 30.53 -9.48
CA ASP A 82 -1.62 29.71 -9.87
C ASP A 82 -1.95 28.84 -11.11
N ALA A 83 -3.11 28.23 -11.15
CA ALA A 83 -3.55 27.44 -12.29
C ALA A 83 -3.67 28.29 -13.55
N ARG A 84 -4.26 29.50 -13.45
CA ARG A 84 -4.34 30.46 -14.57
C ARG A 84 -2.96 30.90 -15.06
N PHE A 85 -2.02 31.15 -14.14
CA PHE A 85 -0.65 31.51 -14.49
C PHE A 85 0.03 30.44 -15.33
N VAL A 86 -0.04 29.17 -14.91
CA VAL A 86 0.56 28.05 -15.66
C VAL A 86 -0.16 27.85 -16.99
N ALA A 87 -1.49 27.94 -17.01
CA ALA A 87 -2.29 27.79 -18.23
C ALA A 87 -1.94 28.85 -19.28
N GLU A 88 -1.76 30.11 -18.85
CA GLU A 88 -1.38 31.22 -19.73
C GLU A 88 0.03 31.05 -20.29
N PHE A 89 0.98 30.60 -19.47
CA PHE A 89 2.32 30.23 -19.94
C PHE A 89 2.24 29.15 -21.02
N CYS A 90 1.49 28.09 -20.76
CA CYS A 90 1.34 26.98 -21.70
C CYS A 90 0.67 27.42 -23.00
N ARG A 91 -0.35 28.27 -22.92
CA ARG A 91 -1.03 28.86 -24.10
C ARG A 91 -0.08 29.67 -24.98
N THR A 92 0.74 30.52 -24.33
CA THR A 92 1.71 31.38 -25.01
C THR A 92 2.81 30.59 -25.72
N HIS A 93 3.25 29.48 -25.10
CA HIS A 93 4.31 28.62 -25.62
C HIS A 93 3.80 27.42 -26.42
N HIS A 94 2.49 27.34 -26.69
CA HIS A 94 1.84 26.24 -27.44
C HIS A 94 2.11 24.87 -26.82
N VAL A 95 2.07 24.76 -25.49
CA VAL A 95 2.25 23.53 -24.72
C VAL A 95 0.89 22.94 -24.39
N PRO A 96 0.62 21.66 -24.70
CA PRO A 96 -0.59 20.98 -24.20
C PRO A 96 -0.64 21.01 -22.68
N PHE A 97 -1.78 21.44 -22.13
CA PHE A 97 -1.96 21.67 -20.69
C PHE A 97 -3.12 20.87 -20.14
N PHE A 98 -2.91 20.21 -18.99
CA PHE A 98 -3.91 19.44 -18.27
C PHE A 98 -4.09 20.03 -16.86
N LEU A 99 -5.31 20.35 -16.52
CA LEU A 99 -5.68 20.86 -15.19
C LEU A 99 -6.51 19.81 -14.47
N TYR A 100 -6.12 19.51 -13.24
CA TYR A 100 -6.97 18.82 -12.28
C TYR A 100 -7.45 19.81 -11.23
N ASP A 101 -8.76 20.00 -11.18
CA ASP A 101 -9.43 20.79 -10.14
C ASP A 101 -10.17 19.84 -9.20
N ALA A 102 -9.67 19.72 -7.96
CA ALA A 102 -10.23 18.81 -6.97
C ALA A 102 -11.66 19.21 -6.58
N ALA A 103 -11.97 20.52 -6.52
CA ALA A 103 -13.30 21.01 -6.18
C ALA A 103 -14.31 20.68 -7.30
N ALA A 104 -13.91 20.83 -8.57
CA ALA A 104 -14.75 20.53 -9.72
C ALA A 104 -14.89 19.02 -9.99
N SER A 105 -13.93 18.19 -9.52
CA SER A 105 -13.92 16.74 -9.77
C SER A 105 -14.89 15.93 -8.89
N GLY A 106 -15.56 16.58 -7.92
CA GLY A 106 -16.47 15.90 -6.97
C GLY A 106 -15.78 15.11 -5.87
N VAL A 107 -14.46 15.21 -5.75
CA VAL A 107 -13.71 14.60 -4.64
C VAL A 107 -14.06 15.30 -3.33
N GLN A 108 -14.39 14.54 -2.29
CA GLN A 108 -14.60 15.10 -0.96
C GLN A 108 -13.27 15.61 -0.39
N ILE A 109 -13.14 16.92 -0.27
CA ILE A 109 -12.00 17.55 0.37
C ILE A 109 -12.22 17.48 1.89
N PRO A 110 -11.31 16.87 2.68
CA PRO A 110 -11.44 16.84 4.14
C PRO A 110 -11.45 18.24 4.73
N PRO A 111 -12.13 18.48 5.87
CA PRO A 111 -12.16 19.79 6.54
C PRO A 111 -10.75 20.36 6.87
N ASN A 112 -9.80 19.47 7.19
CA ASN A 112 -8.40 19.79 7.44
C ASN A 112 -7.52 18.87 6.57
N PRO A 113 -7.33 19.17 5.27
CA PRO A 113 -6.60 18.31 4.37
C PRO A 113 -5.12 18.28 4.74
N SER A 114 -4.60 17.07 4.99
CA SER A 114 -3.19 16.87 5.27
C SER A 114 -2.34 16.95 3.99
N GLU A 115 -1.05 17.26 4.15
CA GLU A 115 -0.08 17.20 3.04
C GLU A 115 -0.07 15.81 2.38
N ASN A 116 -0.22 14.75 3.18
CA ASN A 116 -0.30 13.38 2.67
C ASN A 116 -1.54 13.14 1.81
N TRP A 117 -2.69 13.71 2.17
CA TRP A 117 -3.90 13.63 1.36
C TRP A 117 -3.71 14.33 0.02
N ALA A 118 -3.23 15.58 0.03
CA ALA A 118 -2.97 16.34 -1.19
C ALA A 118 -1.93 15.65 -2.09
N ARG A 119 -0.89 15.09 -1.47
CA ARG A 119 0.13 14.29 -2.16
C ARG A 119 -0.48 13.04 -2.81
N SER A 120 -1.30 12.27 -2.09
CA SER A 120 -1.93 11.05 -2.62
C SER A 120 -2.84 11.39 -3.80
N LEU A 121 -3.68 12.42 -3.67
CA LEU A 121 -4.56 12.89 -4.74
C LEU A 121 -3.77 13.23 -6.02
N ARG A 122 -2.71 14.02 -5.86
CA ARG A 122 -1.84 14.43 -6.95
C ARG A 122 -1.18 13.26 -7.67
N TYR A 123 -0.61 12.31 -6.92
CA TYR A 123 0.05 11.15 -7.53
C TYR A 123 -0.95 10.21 -8.21
N THR A 124 -2.12 9.97 -7.62
CA THR A 124 -3.19 9.17 -8.23
C THR A 124 -3.62 9.75 -9.59
N TRP A 125 -3.79 11.07 -9.65
CA TRP A 125 -4.15 11.71 -10.92
C TRP A 125 -3.02 11.69 -11.94
N PHE A 126 -1.78 11.95 -11.51
CA PHE A 126 -0.63 11.89 -12.42
C PHE A 126 -0.41 10.48 -12.98
N ASP A 127 -0.59 9.45 -12.18
CA ASP A 127 -0.47 8.05 -12.65
C ASP A 127 -1.54 7.74 -13.70
N ALA A 128 -2.78 8.16 -13.49
CA ALA A 128 -3.88 8.01 -14.46
C ALA A 128 -3.61 8.80 -15.75
N LEU A 129 -3.17 10.06 -15.63
CA LEU A 129 -2.84 10.92 -16.78
C LEU A 129 -1.66 10.36 -17.58
N ALA A 130 -0.61 9.86 -16.90
CA ALA A 130 0.54 9.23 -17.54
C ALA A 130 0.13 8.01 -18.35
N ALA A 131 -0.74 7.16 -17.80
CA ALA A 131 -1.28 6.00 -18.51
C ALA A 131 -2.13 6.40 -19.71
N GLN A 132 -3.04 7.36 -19.54
CA GLN A 132 -3.91 7.87 -20.62
C GLN A 132 -3.12 8.49 -21.77
N GLN A 133 -2.06 9.23 -21.46
CA GLN A 133 -1.26 9.95 -22.45
C GLN A 133 -0.07 9.13 -22.96
N HIS A 134 0.14 7.90 -22.46
CA HIS A 134 1.34 7.09 -22.71
C HIS A 134 2.63 7.91 -22.49
N ALA A 135 2.72 8.59 -21.34
CA ALA A 135 3.75 9.57 -21.05
C ALA A 135 4.47 9.27 -19.72
N CYS A 136 5.66 9.82 -19.55
CA CYS A 136 6.29 9.91 -18.23
C CYS A 136 6.00 11.28 -17.58
N ILE A 137 6.12 11.34 -16.24
CA ILE A 137 5.89 12.57 -15.46
C ILE A 137 7.25 13.13 -15.03
N ALA A 138 7.57 14.33 -15.46
CA ALA A 138 8.75 15.06 -14.97
C ALA A 138 8.37 15.91 -13.75
N THR A 139 9.10 15.74 -12.64
CA THR A 139 8.91 16.51 -11.41
C THR A 139 10.17 17.29 -11.05
N ALA A 140 10.00 18.52 -10.55
CA ALA A 140 11.06 19.46 -10.27
C ALA A 140 11.71 19.26 -8.89
N HIS A 141 11.92 18.01 -8.46
CA HIS A 141 12.67 17.73 -7.25
C HIS A 141 14.13 18.11 -7.44
N THR A 142 14.67 18.89 -6.50
CA THR A 142 16.02 19.43 -6.53
C THR A 142 16.96 18.66 -5.59
N LEU A 143 18.23 19.00 -5.67
CA LEU A 143 19.25 18.55 -4.71
C LEU A 143 18.96 19.04 -3.29
N SER A 144 18.35 20.23 -3.14
CA SER A 144 17.87 20.71 -1.85
C SER A 144 16.78 19.80 -1.26
N ASP A 145 15.83 19.33 -2.08
CA ASP A 145 14.84 18.33 -1.65
C ASP A 145 15.47 17.00 -1.28
N GLN A 146 16.58 16.64 -1.94
CA GLN A 146 17.37 15.44 -1.61
C GLN A 146 17.93 15.56 -0.20
N ALA A 147 18.61 16.70 0.11
CA ALA A 147 19.18 16.96 1.43
C ALA A 147 18.10 16.97 2.53
N GLU A 148 16.98 17.68 2.31
CA GLU A 148 15.83 17.68 3.21
C GLU A 148 15.31 16.25 3.48
N THR A 149 15.19 15.43 2.43
CA THR A 149 14.66 14.07 2.53
C THR A 149 15.60 13.16 3.31
N VAL A 150 16.90 13.25 3.07
CA VAL A 150 17.92 12.45 3.77
C VAL A 150 17.94 12.79 5.26
N LEU A 151 18.00 14.09 5.60
CA LEU A 151 17.98 14.56 6.99
C LEU A 151 16.69 14.12 7.71
N PHE A 152 15.54 14.27 7.05
CA PHE A 152 14.26 13.84 7.60
C PHE A 152 14.21 12.33 7.88
N ARG A 153 14.69 11.52 6.92
CA ARG A 153 14.72 10.06 7.08
C ARG A 153 15.72 9.64 8.16
N MET A 154 16.88 10.26 8.21
CA MET A 154 17.88 10.04 9.25
C MET A 154 17.32 10.31 10.65
N ALA A 155 16.62 11.43 10.83
CA ALA A 155 15.99 11.80 12.11
C ALA A 155 14.89 10.80 12.55
N ARG A 156 14.28 10.07 11.60
CA ARG A 156 13.25 9.04 11.88
C ARG A 156 13.78 7.64 12.04
N GLY A 157 15.07 7.44 11.81
CA GLY A 157 15.69 6.11 11.73
C GLY A 157 15.42 5.44 10.38
N THR A 158 16.45 5.27 9.60
CA THR A 158 16.35 4.64 8.27
C THR A 158 17.58 3.79 7.98
N GLY A 159 17.41 2.73 7.18
CA GLY A 159 18.51 1.93 6.64
C GLY A 159 19.10 2.52 5.35
N LEU A 160 20.03 1.77 4.74
CA LEU A 160 20.75 2.16 3.51
C LEU A 160 19.80 2.60 2.39
N HIS A 161 18.73 1.85 2.17
CA HIS A 161 17.74 2.15 1.12
C HIS A 161 17.11 3.53 1.30
N GLY A 162 16.73 3.90 2.52
CA GLY A 162 16.16 5.21 2.78
C GLY A 162 17.17 6.36 2.70
N MET A 163 18.43 6.11 3.09
CA MET A 163 19.52 7.08 2.99
C MET A 163 19.93 7.38 1.54
N ALA A 164 19.59 6.52 0.58
CA ALA A 164 19.78 6.79 -0.85
C ALA A 164 18.89 7.94 -1.38
N GLY A 165 17.99 8.48 -0.55
CA GLY A 165 17.21 9.68 -0.86
C GLY A 165 16.15 9.46 -1.93
N ILE A 166 15.99 10.46 -2.81
CA ILE A 166 15.01 10.48 -3.89
C ILE A 166 15.68 9.92 -5.16
N PRO A 167 15.16 8.84 -5.79
CA PRO A 167 15.74 8.31 -7.02
C PRO A 167 15.41 9.21 -8.22
N ALA A 168 16.31 9.27 -9.19
CA ALA A 168 16.14 10.02 -10.43
C ALA A 168 14.99 9.47 -11.29
N VAL A 169 14.78 8.14 -11.26
CA VAL A 169 13.69 7.41 -11.93
C VAL A 169 12.92 6.60 -10.91
N ARG A 170 11.58 6.69 -10.93
CA ARG A 170 10.70 5.80 -10.15
C ARG A 170 9.41 5.56 -10.92
N GLY A 171 9.24 4.38 -11.49
CA GLY A 171 8.10 4.08 -12.36
C GLY A 171 8.01 5.08 -13.51
N VAL A 172 6.88 5.75 -13.65
CA VAL A 172 6.68 6.78 -14.67
C VAL A 172 7.34 8.13 -14.37
N TYR A 173 7.84 8.33 -13.12
CA TYR A 173 8.39 9.62 -12.67
C TYR A 173 9.85 9.80 -13.06
N ARG A 174 10.20 10.99 -13.53
CA ARG A 174 11.54 11.46 -13.91
C ARG A 174 11.88 12.73 -13.15
N ARG A 175 13.14 12.87 -12.68
CA ARG A 175 13.55 14.02 -11.87
C ARG A 175 14.85 14.64 -12.40
N PRO A 176 14.75 15.45 -13.43
CA PRO A 176 15.92 16.04 -14.10
C PRO A 176 16.73 16.96 -13.19
N PHE A 177 16.08 17.58 -12.19
CA PHE A 177 16.67 18.63 -11.36
C PHE A 177 17.34 18.15 -10.07
N LEU A 178 17.45 16.84 -9.85
CA LEU A 178 18.16 16.31 -8.67
C LEU A 178 19.66 16.62 -8.64
N CYS A 179 20.22 17.20 -9.70
CA CYS A 179 21.61 17.68 -9.74
C CYS A 179 21.75 19.18 -9.46
N LEU A 180 20.64 19.93 -9.37
CA LEU A 180 20.59 21.37 -9.11
C LEU A 180 20.06 21.67 -7.70
N THR A 181 20.61 22.70 -7.07
CA THR A 181 20.04 23.28 -5.85
C THR A 181 18.84 24.18 -6.20
N ARG A 182 18.02 24.54 -5.20
CA ARG A 182 16.93 25.50 -5.38
C ARG A 182 17.44 26.90 -5.76
N SER A 183 18.63 27.29 -5.32
CA SER A 183 19.26 28.53 -5.77
C SER A 183 19.64 28.48 -7.24
N ASP A 184 20.09 27.34 -7.74
CA ASP A 184 20.40 27.16 -9.17
C ASP A 184 19.13 27.30 -10.01
N THR A 185 17.98 26.73 -9.61
CA THR A 185 16.71 26.83 -10.35
C THR A 185 16.16 28.26 -10.35
N THR A 186 16.27 28.96 -9.22
CA THR A 186 15.89 30.37 -9.14
C THR A 186 16.77 31.25 -10.03
N ALA A 187 18.08 31.02 -10.04
CA ALA A 187 19.01 31.72 -10.92
C ALA A 187 18.74 31.45 -12.40
N TYR A 188 18.33 30.21 -12.73
CA TYR A 188 17.95 29.84 -14.09
C TYR A 188 16.68 30.60 -14.55
N CYS A 189 15.64 30.66 -13.69
CA CYS A 189 14.47 31.49 -13.99
C CYS A 189 14.83 32.96 -14.21
N ALA A 190 15.66 33.52 -13.32
CA ALA A 190 16.10 34.91 -13.43
C ALA A 190 16.87 35.19 -14.72
N ALA A 191 17.77 34.29 -15.12
CA ALA A 191 18.55 34.40 -16.35
C ALA A 191 17.69 34.31 -17.63
N LEU A 192 16.53 33.60 -17.55
CA LEU A 192 15.55 33.53 -18.62
C LEU A 192 14.49 34.64 -18.58
N GLY A 193 14.50 35.51 -17.54
CA GLY A 193 13.41 36.45 -17.31
C GLY A 193 12.06 35.78 -17.02
N GLN A 194 12.09 34.51 -16.56
CA GLN A 194 10.89 33.73 -16.30
C GLN A 194 10.30 34.07 -14.94
N HIS A 195 9.06 34.58 -14.93
CA HIS A 195 8.29 34.80 -13.72
C HIS A 195 7.77 33.46 -13.16
N TYR A 196 7.58 33.42 -11.84
CA TYR A 196 7.02 32.28 -11.11
C TYR A 196 6.23 32.76 -9.90
N VAL A 197 5.33 31.91 -9.38
CA VAL A 197 4.53 32.20 -8.19
C VAL A 197 5.31 31.85 -6.94
N GLN A 198 5.23 32.71 -5.93
CA GLN A 198 5.76 32.42 -4.59
C GLN A 198 4.67 31.85 -3.71
N ASP A 199 4.88 30.64 -3.19
CA ASP A 199 3.94 29.99 -2.27
C ASP A 199 4.27 30.39 -0.83
N GLU A 200 3.37 31.14 -0.18
CA GLU A 200 3.53 31.60 1.20
C GLU A 200 3.61 30.46 2.22
N SER A 201 3.08 29.30 1.93
CA SER A 201 3.15 28.12 2.81
C SER A 201 4.60 27.62 3.04
N ASN A 202 5.54 27.99 2.18
CA ASN A 202 6.95 27.67 2.31
C ASN A 202 7.62 28.33 3.53
N PHE A 203 7.03 29.40 4.07
CA PHE A 203 7.58 30.15 5.22
C PHE A 203 7.12 29.61 6.58
N SER A 204 6.18 28.66 6.61
CA SER A 204 5.63 28.12 7.85
C SER A 204 6.49 27.00 8.41
N ASP A 205 6.89 27.09 9.69
CA ASP A 205 7.61 26.04 10.44
C ASP A 205 6.71 24.93 10.99
N ALA A 206 5.42 24.96 10.65
CA ALA A 206 4.46 23.92 11.07
C ALA A 206 4.88 22.51 10.62
N TYR A 207 5.53 22.42 9.48
CA TYR A 207 5.95 21.15 8.90
C TYR A 207 7.41 20.83 9.22
N ALA A 208 7.68 19.57 9.60
CA ALA A 208 9.03 19.11 9.92
C ALA A 208 10.04 19.33 8.78
N ARG A 209 9.58 19.24 7.53
CA ARG A 209 10.40 19.44 6.34
C ARG A 209 10.82 20.90 6.18
N ASN A 210 9.92 21.86 6.48
CA ASN A 210 10.24 23.27 6.46
C ASN A 210 11.26 23.61 7.57
N ARG A 211 11.15 23.03 8.77
CA ARG A 211 12.18 23.19 9.82
C ARG A 211 13.55 22.70 9.39
N ILE A 212 13.63 21.57 8.69
CA ILE A 212 14.91 21.08 8.14
C ILE A 212 15.47 22.09 7.13
N ARG A 213 14.62 22.61 6.25
CA ARG A 213 14.98 23.63 5.24
C ARG A 213 15.48 24.91 5.87
N HIS A 214 14.81 25.40 6.91
CA HIS A 214 15.10 26.71 7.49
C HIS A 214 16.26 26.66 8.51
N TYR A 215 16.50 25.54 9.16
CA TYR A 215 17.48 25.45 10.24
C TYR A 215 18.61 24.45 9.99
N ALA A 216 18.29 23.21 9.63
CA ALA A 216 19.29 22.15 9.53
C ALA A 216 20.18 22.30 8.28
N VAL A 217 19.59 22.54 7.11
CA VAL A 217 20.36 22.71 5.87
C VAL A 217 21.26 23.94 5.94
N PRO A 218 20.80 25.13 6.36
CA PRO A 218 21.69 26.29 6.53
C PRO A 218 22.80 26.05 7.55
N ALA A 219 22.53 25.36 8.66
CA ALA A 219 23.57 25.02 9.63
C ALA A 219 24.68 24.14 9.02
N LEU A 220 24.33 23.18 8.18
CA LEU A 220 25.31 22.36 7.44
C LEU A 220 26.08 23.19 6.41
N GLN A 221 25.45 24.19 5.78
CA GLN A 221 26.08 25.06 4.82
C GLN A 221 27.11 26.04 5.48
N THR A 222 26.96 26.34 6.78
CA THR A 222 28.01 27.09 7.53
C THR A 222 29.30 26.28 7.70
N ILE A 223 29.18 24.93 7.76
CA ILE A 223 30.35 24.05 7.86
C ILE A 223 30.93 23.77 6.46
N ASN A 224 30.05 23.53 5.47
CA ASN A 224 30.43 23.32 4.08
C ASN A 224 29.39 23.96 3.15
N PRO A 225 29.73 25.05 2.45
CA PRO A 225 28.81 25.69 1.50
C PRO A 225 28.28 24.73 0.42
N ALA A 226 29.03 23.66 0.11
CA ALA A 226 28.64 22.61 -0.83
C ALA A 226 27.98 21.38 -0.15
N ALA A 227 27.43 21.50 1.07
CA ALA A 227 26.86 20.39 1.84
C ALA A 227 25.75 19.64 1.08
N GLU A 228 24.84 20.35 0.41
CA GLU A 228 23.80 19.71 -0.41
C GLU A 228 24.40 18.88 -1.54
N ARG A 229 25.42 19.39 -2.25
CA ARG A 229 26.10 18.66 -3.31
C ARG A 229 26.90 17.45 -2.78
N ALA A 230 27.49 17.56 -1.59
CA ALA A 230 28.14 16.45 -0.91
C ALA A 230 27.11 15.34 -0.54
N GLY A 231 25.97 15.74 0.03
CA GLY A 231 24.85 14.84 0.30
C GLY A 231 24.32 14.14 -0.96
N GLY A 232 24.17 14.88 -2.07
CA GLY A 232 23.78 14.32 -3.34
C GLY A 232 24.73 13.26 -3.90
N ARG A 233 26.06 13.50 -3.77
CA ARG A 233 27.04 12.46 -4.16
C ARG A 233 26.91 11.20 -3.32
N LEU A 234 26.71 11.32 -2.01
CA LEU A 234 26.45 10.20 -1.12
C LEU A 234 25.19 9.44 -1.53
N CYS A 235 24.10 10.16 -1.84
CA CYS A 235 22.85 9.53 -2.32
C CYS A 235 23.07 8.73 -3.60
N ASN A 236 23.82 9.26 -4.57
CA ASN A 236 24.14 8.54 -5.81
C ASN A 236 24.90 7.26 -5.55
N GLN A 237 25.93 7.29 -4.69
CA GLN A 237 26.67 6.10 -4.30
C GLN A 237 25.78 5.05 -3.62
N LEU A 238 24.90 5.49 -2.74
CA LEU A 238 23.94 4.59 -2.07
C LEU A 238 22.89 4.03 -3.04
N GLN A 239 22.48 4.80 -4.05
CA GLN A 239 21.60 4.29 -5.11
C GLN A 239 22.27 3.20 -5.94
N GLU A 240 23.51 3.40 -6.34
CA GLU A 240 24.30 2.39 -7.05
C GLU A 240 24.45 1.11 -6.21
N LEU A 241 24.77 1.25 -4.93
CA LEU A 241 24.87 0.12 -4.00
C LEU A 241 23.51 -0.60 -3.83
N ASN A 242 22.41 0.14 -3.74
CA ASN A 242 21.07 -0.46 -3.66
C ASN A 242 20.72 -1.25 -4.93
N ILE A 243 21.03 -0.73 -6.12
CA ILE A 243 20.81 -1.46 -7.39
C ILE A 243 21.61 -2.77 -7.41
N TRP A 244 22.86 -2.72 -6.94
CA TRP A 244 23.69 -3.91 -6.85
C TRP A 244 23.12 -4.95 -5.87
N LEU A 245 22.64 -4.50 -4.68
CA LEU A 245 22.00 -5.37 -3.70
C LEU A 245 20.66 -5.93 -4.23
N GLU A 246 19.87 -5.15 -4.95
CA GLU A 246 18.63 -5.60 -5.57
C GLU A 246 18.89 -6.70 -6.61
N ASN A 247 19.91 -6.56 -7.44
CA ASN A 247 20.31 -7.60 -8.39
C ASN A 247 20.74 -8.92 -7.70
N LEU A 248 21.41 -8.82 -6.54
CA LEU A 248 21.75 -10.00 -5.74
C LEU A 248 20.51 -10.60 -5.08
N ALA A 249 19.60 -9.76 -4.61
CA ALA A 249 18.35 -10.18 -4.00
C ALA A 249 17.44 -10.90 -5.00
N GLU A 250 17.34 -10.43 -6.25
CA GLU A 250 16.61 -11.12 -7.32
C GLU A 250 17.17 -12.51 -7.60
N LYS A 251 18.50 -12.64 -7.67
CA LYS A 251 19.16 -13.95 -7.82
C LYS A 251 18.84 -14.88 -6.65
N LEU A 252 18.92 -14.36 -5.41
CA LEU A 252 18.59 -15.12 -4.22
C LEU A 252 17.12 -15.54 -4.22
N LEU A 253 16.19 -14.68 -4.62
CA LEU A 253 14.76 -15.00 -4.75
C LEU A 253 14.53 -16.12 -5.76
N ALA A 254 15.19 -16.07 -6.92
CA ALA A 254 15.09 -17.10 -7.95
C ALA A 254 15.60 -18.46 -7.43
N GLN A 255 16.71 -18.47 -6.67
CA GLN A 255 17.28 -19.68 -6.08
C GLN A 255 16.40 -20.24 -4.94
N ALA A 256 15.82 -19.36 -4.13
CA ALA A 256 15.00 -19.75 -2.99
C ALA A 256 13.56 -20.12 -3.36
N ALA A 257 13.10 -19.80 -4.57
CA ALA A 257 11.73 -20.07 -4.99
C ALA A 257 11.40 -21.57 -4.92
N CYS A 258 10.30 -21.91 -4.26
CA CYS A 258 9.79 -23.28 -4.14
C CYS A 258 8.26 -23.25 -4.10
N GLY A 259 7.62 -24.42 -4.25
CA GLY A 259 6.15 -24.51 -4.34
C GLY A 259 5.44 -23.77 -3.20
N GLY A 260 4.83 -22.62 -3.52
CA GLY A 260 4.04 -21.82 -2.61
C GLY A 260 4.81 -20.78 -1.78
N GLY A 261 6.15 -20.61 -1.99
CA GLY A 261 6.93 -19.62 -1.23
C GLY A 261 8.42 -19.64 -1.52
N TYR A 262 9.23 -19.41 -0.49
CA TYR A 262 10.68 -19.32 -0.58
C TYR A 262 11.34 -20.20 0.49
N SER A 263 12.37 -20.96 0.13
CA SER A 263 13.14 -21.85 1.00
C SER A 263 13.86 -21.06 2.09
N ILE A 264 13.52 -21.28 3.35
CA ILE A 264 14.17 -20.65 4.51
C ILE A 264 15.65 -21.02 4.61
N PRO A 265 16.09 -22.29 4.43
CA PRO A 265 17.51 -22.62 4.45
C PRO A 265 18.35 -21.82 3.46
N ILE A 266 17.84 -21.61 2.24
CA ILE A 266 18.53 -20.81 1.21
C ILE A 266 18.58 -19.35 1.59
N LEU A 267 17.45 -18.79 2.06
CA LEU A 267 17.38 -17.38 2.51
C LEU A 267 18.29 -17.13 3.72
N ALA A 268 18.30 -18.03 4.69
CA ALA A 268 19.07 -17.88 5.93
C ALA A 268 20.60 -18.03 5.72
N ALA A 269 21.03 -18.71 4.66
CA ALA A 269 22.43 -18.85 4.30
C ALA A 269 23.00 -17.60 3.61
N ALA A 270 22.16 -16.65 3.18
CA ALA A 270 22.62 -15.45 2.51
C ALA A 270 23.23 -14.43 3.48
N ASP A 271 24.16 -13.62 2.97
CA ASP A 271 24.73 -12.49 3.70
C ASP A 271 23.65 -11.52 4.16
N ALA A 272 23.79 -10.98 5.37
CA ALA A 272 22.77 -10.16 6.00
C ALA A 272 22.29 -8.97 5.13
N PRO A 273 23.14 -8.21 4.40
CA PRO A 273 22.67 -7.14 3.52
C PRO A 273 21.81 -7.65 2.35
N VAL A 274 22.19 -8.80 1.75
CA VAL A 274 21.46 -9.40 0.63
C VAL A 274 20.13 -9.95 1.12
N LEU A 275 20.08 -10.62 2.27
CA LEU A 275 18.84 -11.08 2.90
C LEU A 275 17.91 -9.89 3.19
N ALA A 276 18.43 -8.79 3.75
CA ALA A 276 17.64 -7.60 4.04
C ALA A 276 17.06 -6.98 2.75
N ALA A 277 17.83 -6.87 1.67
CA ALA A 277 17.34 -6.39 0.38
C ALA A 277 16.27 -7.32 -0.19
N THR A 278 16.47 -8.64 -0.11
CA THR A 278 15.52 -9.67 -0.55
C THR A 278 14.17 -9.54 0.19
N LEU A 279 14.23 -9.45 1.52
CA LEU A 279 13.02 -9.32 2.34
C LEU A 279 12.32 -7.98 2.14
N ARG A 280 13.08 -6.91 1.85
CA ARG A 280 12.52 -5.62 1.45
C ARG A 280 11.75 -5.72 0.14
N MET A 281 12.30 -6.39 -0.87
CA MET A 281 11.61 -6.62 -2.15
C MET A 281 10.32 -7.43 -1.97
N LEU A 282 10.34 -8.46 -1.13
CA LEU A 282 9.14 -9.24 -0.81
C LEU A 282 8.08 -8.40 -0.08
N ALA A 283 8.49 -7.61 0.90
CA ALA A 283 7.59 -6.75 1.66
C ALA A 283 7.00 -5.63 0.80
N ALA A 284 7.76 -5.09 -0.17
CA ALA A 284 7.33 -4.03 -1.08
C ALA A 284 6.13 -4.42 -1.96
N ARG A 285 5.90 -5.73 -2.17
CA ARG A 285 4.71 -6.23 -2.88
C ARG A 285 3.40 -5.91 -2.15
N ALA A 286 3.45 -5.74 -0.82
CA ALA A 286 2.28 -5.43 0.00
C ALA A 286 2.21 -3.94 0.38
N ARG A 287 3.35 -3.31 0.67
CA ARG A 287 3.48 -1.90 1.04
C ARG A 287 4.94 -1.47 0.97
N ASP A 288 5.18 -0.14 0.90
CA ASP A 288 6.54 0.42 1.08
C ASP A 288 7.07 0.06 2.48
N PRO A 289 8.10 -0.82 2.59
CA PRO A 289 8.45 -1.43 3.87
C PRO A 289 9.31 -0.50 4.73
N GLU A 290 8.84 -0.26 5.95
CA GLU A 290 9.67 0.35 7.00
C GLU A 290 10.72 -0.66 7.47
N GLU A 291 11.88 -0.16 7.92
CA GLU A 291 13.01 -0.99 8.36
C GLU A 291 12.64 -2.03 9.43
N LYS A 292 11.74 -1.65 10.35
CA LYS A 292 11.25 -2.58 11.40
C LYS A 292 10.63 -3.86 10.86
N TYR A 293 9.94 -3.78 9.72
CA TYR A 293 9.32 -4.96 9.09
C TYR A 293 10.36 -5.85 8.41
N VAL A 294 11.38 -5.25 7.78
CA VAL A 294 12.49 -6.00 7.19
C VAL A 294 13.25 -6.77 8.26
N GLN A 295 13.52 -6.13 9.40
CA GLN A 295 14.17 -6.76 10.56
C GLN A 295 13.30 -7.88 11.17
N ALA A 296 12.00 -7.66 11.30
CA ALA A 296 11.07 -8.68 11.81
C ALA A 296 11.02 -9.90 10.86
N LEU A 297 10.99 -9.68 9.54
CA LEU A 297 11.06 -10.76 8.55
C LEU A 297 12.38 -11.51 8.62
N ALA A 298 13.51 -10.82 8.75
CA ALA A 298 14.81 -11.44 8.93
C ALA A 298 14.88 -12.30 10.19
N ALA A 299 14.23 -11.86 11.28
CA ALA A 299 14.16 -12.63 12.52
C ALA A 299 13.43 -13.96 12.33
N ILE A 300 12.23 -13.97 11.72
CA ILE A 300 11.48 -15.23 11.49
C ILE A 300 12.16 -16.15 10.48
N VAL A 301 12.89 -15.62 9.49
CA VAL A 301 13.69 -16.43 8.58
C VAL A 301 14.83 -17.13 9.33
N ARG A 302 15.57 -16.41 10.19
CA ARG A 302 16.65 -16.99 11.00
C ARG A 302 16.16 -17.98 12.04
N GLN A 303 14.98 -17.75 12.63
CA GLN A 303 14.35 -18.64 13.60
C GLN A 303 13.70 -19.87 12.94
N GLY A 304 13.44 -19.81 11.63
CA GLY A 304 12.72 -20.86 10.90
C GLY A 304 11.23 -20.94 11.20
N SER A 305 10.70 -20.04 12.04
CA SER A 305 9.30 -20.04 12.46
C SER A 305 8.84 -18.65 12.86
N GLY A 306 7.54 -18.36 12.70
CA GLY A 306 6.93 -17.10 13.10
C GLY A 306 6.08 -16.45 12.03
N ALA A 307 5.49 -15.31 12.34
CA ALA A 307 4.66 -14.56 11.41
C ALA A 307 4.83 -13.06 11.60
N VAL A 308 4.83 -12.30 10.50
CA VAL A 308 4.92 -10.84 10.47
C VAL A 308 3.77 -10.28 9.65
N GLN A 309 2.89 -9.52 10.29
CA GLN A 309 1.79 -8.81 9.65
C GLN A 309 2.29 -7.50 9.07
N LEU A 310 2.26 -7.33 7.75
CA LEU A 310 2.67 -6.10 7.05
C LEU A 310 1.49 -5.15 6.83
N THR A 311 0.37 -5.71 6.38
CA THR A 311 -0.90 -5.00 6.17
C THR A 311 -2.04 -5.86 6.70
N PRO A 312 -3.26 -5.34 6.86
CA PRO A 312 -4.40 -6.19 7.22
C PRO A 312 -4.59 -7.41 6.30
N ASP A 313 -4.15 -7.30 5.05
CA ASP A 313 -4.37 -8.29 4.01
C ASP A 313 -3.10 -9.10 3.65
N ALA A 314 -1.94 -8.79 4.22
CA ALA A 314 -0.67 -9.47 3.93
C ALA A 314 0.07 -9.86 5.21
N CYS A 315 0.21 -11.16 5.43
CA CYS A 315 0.95 -11.76 6.54
C CYS A 315 2.01 -12.73 6.01
N TRP A 316 3.28 -12.43 6.25
CA TRP A 316 4.37 -13.32 5.94
C TRP A 316 4.59 -14.32 7.08
N THR A 317 4.65 -15.60 6.74
CA THR A 317 4.76 -16.70 7.71
C THR A 317 5.97 -17.58 7.35
N ALA A 318 6.78 -17.89 8.35
CA ALA A 318 7.86 -18.87 8.27
C ALA A 318 7.40 -20.15 8.98
N ALA A 319 7.26 -21.24 8.25
CA ALA A 319 6.91 -22.55 8.79
C ALA A 319 7.36 -23.67 7.84
N ASN A 320 7.69 -24.85 8.39
CA ASN A 320 8.08 -26.03 7.64
C ASN A 320 9.20 -25.79 6.61
N GLY A 321 10.16 -24.92 6.94
CA GLY A 321 11.27 -24.57 6.05
C GLY A 321 10.92 -23.63 4.90
N ILE A 322 9.71 -23.07 4.85
CA ILE A 322 9.24 -22.19 3.78
C ILE A 322 8.77 -20.85 4.38
N LEU A 323 9.20 -19.75 3.75
CA LEU A 323 8.69 -18.40 3.93
C LEU A 323 7.63 -18.12 2.86
N TYR A 324 6.40 -17.83 3.25
CA TYR A 324 5.31 -17.56 2.32
C TYR A 324 4.43 -16.40 2.80
N CYS A 325 3.84 -15.68 1.86
CA CYS A 325 2.85 -14.65 2.16
C CYS A 325 1.46 -15.30 2.15
N ARG A 326 0.79 -15.26 3.30
CA ARG A 326 -0.66 -15.41 3.30
C ARG A 326 -1.23 -14.07 2.88
N SER A 327 -1.65 -13.96 1.64
CA SER A 327 -2.66 -12.97 1.32
C SER A 327 -3.87 -13.39 2.15
N VAL A 328 -4.17 -12.62 3.18
CA VAL A 328 -5.52 -12.63 3.72
C VAL A 328 -6.31 -11.90 2.63
N LEU A 329 -6.60 -12.64 1.54
CA LEU A 329 -7.71 -12.24 0.71
C LEU A 329 -8.80 -11.91 1.73
N LYS A 330 -9.25 -10.65 1.77
CA LYS A 330 -10.62 -10.39 2.11
C LYS A 330 -11.37 -11.22 1.07
N MET A 331 -11.63 -12.50 1.39
CA MET A 331 -12.88 -13.05 0.97
C MET A 331 -13.84 -11.98 1.49
N GLN A 332 -14.28 -11.09 0.61
CA GLN A 332 -15.56 -10.44 0.84
C GLN A 332 -16.38 -11.62 1.29
N PRO A 333 -16.86 -11.65 2.55
CA PRO A 333 -17.73 -12.73 2.93
C PRO A 333 -18.75 -12.69 1.81
N GLU A 334 -18.75 -13.71 0.95
CA GLU A 334 -19.87 -13.93 0.03
C GLU A 334 -21.03 -13.71 0.94
N ALA A 335 -21.85 -12.70 0.65
CA ALA A 335 -22.79 -12.17 1.61
C ALA A 335 -23.52 -13.38 2.13
N ILE A 336 -23.24 -13.78 3.38
CA ILE A 336 -23.92 -14.91 3.97
C ILE A 336 -25.36 -14.59 3.71
N PRO A 337 -26.09 -15.42 2.95
CA PRO A 337 -27.45 -15.11 2.59
C PRO A 337 -28.16 -14.72 3.88
N ALA A 338 -28.93 -13.64 3.85
CA ALA A 338 -29.51 -12.97 5.00
C ALA A 338 -29.87 -13.96 6.10
N PRO A 339 -29.57 -13.69 7.38
CA PRO A 339 -29.58 -14.64 8.47
C PRO A 339 -30.86 -15.52 8.38
N HIS A 340 -30.67 -16.82 8.14
CA HIS A 340 -31.80 -17.73 8.00
C HIS A 340 -32.38 -17.99 9.39
N GLN A 341 -33.65 -17.73 9.57
CA GLN A 341 -34.36 -18.09 10.78
C GLN A 341 -34.50 -19.62 10.81
N LEU A 342 -34.07 -20.24 11.91
CA LEU A 342 -34.22 -21.68 12.11
C LEU A 342 -35.68 -22.05 12.35
N LEU A 343 -36.44 -22.24 11.30
CA LEU A 343 -37.86 -22.61 11.40
C LEU A 343 -38.13 -24.11 11.24
N LYS A 344 -37.18 -24.89 10.69
CA LYS A 344 -37.38 -26.31 10.35
C LYS A 344 -36.07 -27.10 10.40
N THR A 345 -36.20 -28.43 10.51
CA THR A 345 -35.15 -29.41 10.26
C THR A 345 -34.59 -29.27 8.84
N GLY A 346 -33.26 -29.35 8.69
CA GLY A 346 -32.62 -29.21 7.39
C GLY A 346 -31.10 -29.29 7.45
N VAL A 347 -30.50 -29.33 6.27
CA VAL A 347 -29.05 -29.28 6.06
C VAL A 347 -28.69 -27.89 5.57
N TYR A 348 -27.73 -27.29 6.20
CA TYR A 348 -27.21 -25.92 5.93
C TYR A 348 -25.77 -26.03 5.45
N CYS A 349 -25.54 -25.77 4.16
CA CYS A 349 -24.21 -25.65 3.58
C CYS A 349 -23.75 -24.19 3.74
N LEU A 350 -22.60 -23.98 4.39
CA LEU A 350 -22.10 -22.66 4.76
C LEU A 350 -20.72 -22.43 4.14
N PRO A 351 -20.29 -21.17 3.93
CA PRO A 351 -18.99 -20.84 3.38
C PRO A 351 -17.85 -21.51 4.15
N GLY A 352 -16.76 -21.89 3.46
CA GLY A 352 -15.60 -22.58 4.07
C GLY A 352 -15.79 -24.09 4.23
N GLY A 353 -16.77 -24.68 3.52
CA GLY A 353 -17.05 -26.13 3.54
C GLY A 353 -17.73 -26.60 4.82
N TYR A 354 -18.27 -25.69 5.61
CA TYR A 354 -19.03 -26.04 6.82
C TYR A 354 -20.43 -26.53 6.45
N GLU A 355 -20.84 -27.64 7.05
CA GLU A 355 -22.17 -28.21 6.89
C GLU A 355 -22.78 -28.48 8.26
N LEU A 356 -24.00 -28.01 8.46
CA LEU A 356 -24.79 -28.23 9.66
C LEU A 356 -26.07 -28.97 9.30
N GLU A 357 -26.26 -30.17 9.84
CA GLU A 357 -27.52 -30.86 9.81
C GLU A 357 -28.25 -30.61 11.13
N ILE A 358 -29.42 -29.97 11.05
CA ILE A 358 -30.23 -29.60 12.21
C ILE A 358 -31.52 -30.39 12.18
N GLN A 359 -31.77 -31.13 13.27
CA GLN A 359 -32.97 -31.95 13.43
C GLN A 359 -33.70 -31.58 14.72
N GLN A 360 -35.04 -31.55 14.67
CA GLN A 360 -35.89 -31.41 15.85
C GLN A 360 -36.60 -32.74 16.07
N LEU A 361 -36.44 -33.33 17.26
CA LEU A 361 -36.99 -34.66 17.58
C LEU A 361 -37.72 -34.61 18.93
N ASN A 362 -38.65 -35.56 19.10
CA ASN A 362 -39.24 -35.87 20.41
C ASN A 362 -38.17 -36.52 21.29
N TYR A 363 -38.05 -36.05 22.55
CA TYR A 363 -37.02 -36.51 23.47
C TYR A 363 -37.12 -37.98 23.83
N GLU A 364 -38.34 -38.54 23.97
CA GLU A 364 -38.55 -39.96 24.20
C GLU A 364 -38.08 -40.83 23.02
N VAL A 365 -38.29 -40.37 21.77
CA VAL A 365 -37.82 -41.04 20.57
C VAL A 365 -36.30 -41.05 20.51
N PHE A 366 -35.68 -39.95 20.89
CA PHE A 366 -34.21 -39.84 21.00
C PHE A 366 -33.64 -40.84 22.01
N LEU A 367 -34.21 -40.93 23.23
CA LEU A 367 -33.74 -41.82 24.29
C LEU A 367 -33.89 -43.32 23.90
N LYS A 368 -34.90 -43.67 23.13
CA LYS A 368 -35.17 -45.06 22.70
C LYS A 368 -34.32 -45.48 21.50
N ASN A 369 -33.61 -44.62 20.84
CA ASN A 369 -32.87 -44.95 19.63
C ASN A 369 -31.33 -44.82 19.84
N PRO A 370 -30.62 -45.94 20.05
CA PRO A 370 -29.17 -45.92 20.30
C PRO A 370 -28.34 -45.38 19.12
N SER A 371 -28.91 -45.32 17.89
CA SER A 371 -28.19 -44.76 16.73
C SER A 371 -27.88 -43.26 16.86
N PHE A 372 -28.69 -42.52 17.61
CA PHE A 372 -28.45 -41.10 17.90
C PHE A 372 -27.39 -40.92 19.00
N LEU A 373 -27.10 -41.94 19.79
CA LEU A 373 -26.07 -41.90 20.85
C LEU A 373 -24.66 -42.24 20.32
N LYS A 374 -24.56 -42.78 19.10
CA LYS A 374 -23.28 -43.10 18.45
C LYS A 374 -22.76 -41.90 17.69
N LYS A 375 -21.63 -41.35 18.16
CA LYS A 375 -20.60 -40.45 17.57
C LYS A 375 -20.97 -39.44 16.45
N ASP A 376 -22.12 -39.50 15.81
CA ASP A 376 -22.46 -38.68 14.66
C ASP A 376 -23.22 -37.39 14.99
N TYR A 377 -23.98 -37.38 16.09
CA TYR A 377 -24.64 -36.16 16.57
C TYR A 377 -23.91 -35.62 17.81
N THR A 378 -23.19 -34.56 17.60
CA THR A 378 -22.22 -34.08 18.62
C THR A 378 -22.89 -33.26 19.71
N TYR A 379 -24.09 -32.68 19.45
CA TYR A 379 -24.69 -31.70 20.38
C TYR A 379 -26.22 -31.74 20.36
N CYS A 380 -26.84 -31.82 21.54
CA CYS A 380 -28.29 -31.70 21.72
C CYS A 380 -28.64 -30.63 22.77
N ALA A 381 -29.76 -29.95 22.57
CA ALA A 381 -30.33 -28.99 23.51
C ALA A 381 -31.83 -29.11 23.62
N ASP A 382 -32.41 -28.69 24.75
CA ASP A 382 -33.83 -28.55 24.94
C ASP A 382 -34.39 -27.47 24.03
N TYR A 383 -35.27 -27.84 23.12
CA TYR A 383 -35.84 -26.88 22.16
C TYR A 383 -36.71 -25.81 22.83
N ALA A 384 -37.39 -26.14 23.96
CA ALA A 384 -38.20 -25.18 24.68
C ALA A 384 -37.38 -24.07 25.36
N LYS A 385 -36.11 -24.34 25.70
CA LYS A 385 -35.18 -23.36 26.27
C LYS A 385 -34.56 -22.44 25.24
N ILE A 386 -34.80 -22.70 23.94
CA ILE A 386 -34.23 -21.93 22.83
C ILE A 386 -35.26 -20.91 22.34
N ASN A 387 -34.87 -19.63 22.28
CA ASN A 387 -35.73 -18.55 21.84
C ASN A 387 -36.16 -18.68 20.36
N LYS A 388 -37.37 -18.18 20.03
CA LYS A 388 -37.99 -18.33 18.69
C LYS A 388 -37.24 -17.59 17.55
N ASN A 389 -36.35 -16.66 17.85
CA ASN A 389 -35.62 -15.86 16.85
C ASN A 389 -34.16 -16.28 16.80
N ILE A 390 -33.86 -17.47 16.27
CA ILE A 390 -32.52 -18.02 16.13
C ILE A 390 -32.07 -17.82 14.68
N PHE A 391 -30.79 -17.42 14.55
CA PHE A 391 -30.14 -17.27 13.25
C PHE A 391 -28.88 -18.12 13.18
N VAL A 392 -28.68 -18.82 12.07
CA VAL A 392 -27.39 -19.38 11.68
C VAL A 392 -26.60 -18.25 11.05
N ARG A 393 -25.45 -17.92 11.59
CA ARG A 393 -24.58 -16.87 11.09
C ARG A 393 -23.13 -17.08 11.51
N THR A 394 -22.24 -16.25 11.05
CA THR A 394 -20.89 -16.10 11.60
C THR A 394 -20.88 -15.06 12.71
N ARG A 395 -19.72 -14.93 13.40
CA ARG A 395 -19.57 -13.99 14.52
C ARG A 395 -19.79 -12.53 14.11
N GLN A 396 -20.33 -11.76 15.05
CA GLN A 396 -20.49 -10.31 14.96
C GLN A 396 -19.80 -9.60 16.15
N PRO A 397 -19.41 -8.31 16.00
CA PRO A 397 -18.94 -7.52 17.13
C PRO A 397 -20.00 -7.48 18.25
N GLY A 398 -19.56 -7.69 19.49
CA GLY A 398 -20.47 -7.69 20.64
C GLY A 398 -21.02 -9.06 21.03
N ASP A 399 -20.79 -10.10 20.22
CA ASP A 399 -21.23 -11.47 20.57
C ASP A 399 -20.67 -11.95 21.89
N THR A 400 -21.55 -12.60 22.67
CA THR A 400 -21.23 -13.21 23.95
C THR A 400 -21.54 -14.70 23.92
N PHE A 401 -20.66 -15.52 24.54
CA PHE A 401 -20.84 -16.96 24.64
C PHE A 401 -20.57 -17.43 26.06
N ARG A 402 -21.42 -18.31 26.55
CA ARG A 402 -21.30 -18.96 27.84
C ARG A 402 -21.23 -20.47 27.63
N PRO A 403 -20.01 -21.05 27.57
CA PRO A 403 -19.88 -22.47 27.31
C PRO A 403 -20.46 -23.31 28.44
N ALA A 404 -20.97 -24.50 28.10
CA ALA A 404 -21.49 -25.45 29.08
C ALA A 404 -20.46 -25.75 30.20
N GLY A 405 -20.93 -25.81 31.45
CA GLY A 405 -20.10 -26.05 32.65
C GLY A 405 -19.29 -24.84 33.13
N ARG A 406 -19.44 -23.66 32.53
CA ARG A 406 -18.85 -22.41 32.99
C ARG A 406 -19.93 -21.36 33.22
N HIS A 407 -20.19 -21.03 34.47
CA HIS A 407 -21.26 -20.10 34.86
C HIS A 407 -21.02 -18.62 34.54
N VAL A 408 -19.91 -18.28 33.89
CA VAL A 408 -19.54 -16.90 33.55
C VAL A 408 -19.54 -16.73 32.01
N GLY A 409 -20.36 -15.82 31.50
CA GLY A 409 -20.37 -15.42 30.11
C GLY A 409 -19.15 -14.54 29.75
N LYS A 410 -18.58 -14.75 28.55
CA LYS A 410 -17.45 -13.98 28.03
C LYS A 410 -17.81 -13.44 26.64
N THR A 411 -17.11 -12.38 26.21
CA THR A 411 -17.19 -12.00 24.79
C THR A 411 -16.67 -13.15 23.93
N LEU A 412 -17.34 -13.44 22.81
CA LEU A 412 -16.94 -14.51 21.90
C LEU A 412 -15.47 -14.36 21.44
N LYS A 413 -15.01 -13.11 21.25
CA LYS A 413 -13.59 -12.81 20.93
C LYS A 413 -12.64 -13.36 22.00
N LYS A 414 -12.96 -13.16 23.28
CA LYS A 414 -12.12 -13.64 24.40
C LYS A 414 -12.13 -15.16 24.48
N TYR A 415 -13.30 -15.78 24.30
CA TYR A 415 -13.43 -17.24 24.28
C TYR A 415 -12.57 -17.87 23.16
N LEU A 416 -12.68 -17.36 21.90
CA LEU A 416 -11.92 -17.88 20.77
C LEU A 416 -10.39 -17.69 20.91
N ASN A 417 -9.95 -16.64 21.62
CA ASN A 417 -8.54 -16.45 21.96
C ASN A 417 -8.06 -17.50 22.96
N GLU A 418 -8.82 -17.75 24.03
CA GLU A 418 -8.51 -18.77 25.03
C GLU A 418 -8.53 -20.19 24.46
N ALA A 419 -9.46 -20.47 23.55
CA ALA A 419 -9.55 -21.73 22.82
C ALA A 419 -8.49 -21.88 21.70
N LYS A 420 -7.61 -20.89 21.51
CA LYS A 420 -6.54 -20.83 20.50
C LYS A 420 -7.04 -21.10 19.07
N VAL A 421 -8.27 -20.73 18.76
CA VAL A 421 -8.82 -20.88 17.42
C VAL A 421 -8.07 -19.94 16.46
N PRO A 422 -7.55 -20.40 15.31
CA PRO A 422 -6.87 -19.58 14.33
C PRO A 422 -7.72 -18.39 13.86
N VAL A 423 -7.13 -17.20 13.71
CA VAL A 423 -7.87 -15.98 13.34
C VAL A 423 -8.61 -16.15 12.00
N ALA A 424 -8.00 -16.85 11.05
CA ALA A 424 -8.60 -17.13 9.73
C ALA A 424 -9.88 -17.97 9.82
N GLU A 425 -9.99 -18.88 10.79
CA GLU A 425 -11.17 -19.72 10.94
C GLU A 425 -12.33 -19.01 11.64
N ARG A 426 -12.00 -18.02 12.52
CA ARG A 426 -13.01 -17.34 13.33
C ARG A 426 -14.05 -16.57 12.54
N THR A 427 -13.71 -16.11 11.34
CA THR A 427 -14.62 -15.32 10.49
C THR A 427 -15.63 -16.17 9.74
N LEU A 428 -15.29 -17.42 9.46
CA LEU A 428 -16.13 -18.36 8.73
C LEU A 428 -16.86 -19.35 9.64
N MET A 429 -16.44 -19.43 10.92
CA MET A 429 -16.99 -20.39 11.88
C MET A 429 -18.47 -20.15 12.13
N PRO A 430 -19.33 -21.13 11.84
CA PRO A 430 -20.77 -20.99 12.05
C PRO A 430 -21.14 -21.03 13.52
N LEU A 431 -22.19 -20.31 13.85
CA LEU A 431 -22.80 -20.28 15.16
C LEU A 431 -24.32 -20.10 15.06
N LEU A 432 -25.03 -20.48 16.11
CA LEU A 432 -26.43 -20.14 16.34
C LEU A 432 -26.52 -19.04 17.37
N ALA A 433 -27.24 -17.98 17.06
CA ALA A 433 -27.40 -16.86 17.98
C ALA A 433 -28.83 -16.31 18.00
N CYS A 434 -29.19 -15.76 19.16
CA CYS A 434 -30.35 -14.89 19.37
C CYS A 434 -29.81 -13.49 19.71
N GLY A 435 -29.94 -12.53 18.79
CA GLY A 435 -29.28 -11.23 18.95
C GLY A 435 -27.75 -11.39 19.07
N SER A 436 -27.17 -10.84 20.14
CA SER A 436 -25.74 -10.97 20.45
C SER A 436 -25.38 -12.20 21.33
N GLN A 437 -26.38 -12.96 21.77
CA GLN A 437 -26.16 -14.15 22.58
C GLN A 437 -25.96 -15.37 21.69
N VAL A 438 -24.78 -15.99 21.76
CA VAL A 438 -24.46 -17.23 21.04
C VAL A 438 -25.00 -18.41 21.82
N LEU A 439 -25.88 -19.19 21.18
CA LEU A 439 -26.54 -20.37 21.75
C LEU A 439 -25.80 -21.66 21.42
N TRP A 440 -25.14 -21.72 20.27
CA TRP A 440 -24.30 -22.84 19.84
C TRP A 440 -23.12 -22.30 19.03
N LEU A 441 -21.95 -22.90 19.21
CA LEU A 441 -20.75 -22.56 18.50
C LEU A 441 -20.08 -23.81 17.94
N TRP A 442 -19.63 -23.76 16.67
CA TRP A 442 -18.89 -24.82 16.03
C TRP A 442 -17.71 -25.31 16.90
N GLY A 443 -17.61 -26.62 17.09
CA GLY A 443 -16.55 -27.25 17.90
C GLY A 443 -16.66 -27.04 19.41
N ALA A 444 -17.54 -26.14 19.88
CA ALA A 444 -17.74 -25.87 21.30
C ALA A 444 -19.09 -26.41 21.86
N GLY A 445 -20.09 -26.52 20.98
CA GLY A 445 -21.41 -27.00 21.36
C GLY A 445 -22.37 -25.93 21.88
N PHE A 446 -23.43 -26.36 22.57
CA PHE A 446 -24.46 -25.46 23.11
C PHE A 446 -23.98 -24.69 24.32
N ALA A 447 -24.57 -23.51 24.50
CA ALA A 447 -24.36 -22.66 25.68
C ALA A 447 -24.91 -23.32 26.95
N ASP A 448 -24.37 -22.88 28.09
CA ASP A 448 -24.80 -23.30 29.39
C ASP A 448 -26.29 -23.02 29.65
N GLY A 449 -26.98 -23.96 30.30
CA GLY A 449 -28.41 -23.87 30.65
C GLY A 449 -29.35 -24.37 29.51
N LEU A 450 -28.84 -24.81 28.37
CA LEU A 450 -29.65 -25.32 27.26
C LEU A 450 -29.76 -26.86 27.25
N SER A 451 -29.09 -27.57 28.13
CA SER A 451 -29.12 -29.03 28.21
C SER A 451 -30.53 -29.56 28.47
N PRO A 452 -30.90 -30.72 27.88
CA PRO A 452 -32.13 -31.42 28.21
C PRO A 452 -32.20 -31.81 29.69
N ASP A 453 -33.39 -31.81 30.26
CA ASP A 453 -33.71 -32.27 31.63
C ASP A 453 -34.99 -33.14 31.62
N ASP A 454 -35.46 -33.54 32.80
CA ASP A 454 -36.60 -34.43 32.99
C ASP A 454 -37.94 -33.85 32.45
N GLY A 455 -38.02 -32.55 32.24
CA GLY A 455 -39.15 -31.84 31.64
C GLY A 455 -39.10 -31.64 30.15
N THR A 456 -38.00 -32.04 29.50
CA THR A 456 -37.77 -31.85 28.09
C THR A 456 -38.70 -32.72 27.25
N LYS A 457 -39.49 -32.11 26.37
CA LYS A 457 -40.36 -32.82 25.41
C LYS A 457 -39.76 -32.92 24.01
N GLN A 458 -39.07 -31.90 23.57
CA GLN A 458 -38.45 -31.82 22.26
C GLN A 458 -37.01 -31.33 22.35
N ILE A 459 -36.14 -31.89 21.51
CA ILE A 459 -34.74 -31.51 21.43
C ILE A 459 -34.36 -31.01 20.07
N LEU A 460 -33.35 -30.14 20.04
CA LEU A 460 -32.66 -29.74 18.85
C LEU A 460 -31.33 -30.50 18.78
N LEU A 461 -31.13 -31.25 17.70
CA LEU A 461 -29.89 -31.96 17.41
C LEU A 461 -29.10 -31.20 16.34
N ILE A 462 -27.80 -31.10 16.51
CA ILE A 462 -26.88 -30.54 15.52
C ILE A 462 -25.79 -31.56 15.23
N ARG A 463 -25.67 -31.92 13.96
CA ARG A 463 -24.53 -32.62 13.41
C ARG A 463 -23.70 -31.64 12.62
N GLN A 464 -22.40 -31.66 12.83
CA GLN A 464 -21.45 -30.79 12.13
C GLN A 464 -20.52 -31.65 11.26
N SER A 465 -20.32 -31.27 9.99
CA SER A 465 -19.32 -31.84 9.11
C SER A 465 -18.63 -30.76 8.32
N ARG A 466 -17.36 -30.97 7.98
CA ARG A 466 -16.59 -30.02 7.17
C ARG A 466 -15.99 -30.80 6.00
N GLN A 467 -16.37 -30.40 4.81
CA GLN A 467 -15.75 -30.93 3.60
C GLN A 467 -14.40 -30.19 3.40
N PRO A 468 -13.31 -30.90 3.07
CA PRO A 468 -12.09 -30.23 2.66
C PRO A 468 -12.40 -29.38 1.42
N ALA A 469 -11.90 -28.12 1.38
CA ALA A 469 -12.01 -27.31 0.18
C ALA A 469 -11.43 -28.09 -1.01
N ALA A 470 -12.20 -28.26 -2.07
CA ALA A 470 -11.71 -28.85 -3.31
C ALA A 470 -10.50 -28.04 -3.79
N PRO A 471 -9.41 -28.67 -4.26
CA PRO A 471 -8.33 -27.98 -4.88
C PRO A 471 -8.88 -27.19 -6.07
N GLU A 472 -8.60 -25.87 -6.11
CA GLU A 472 -8.93 -25.04 -7.25
C GLU A 472 -8.34 -25.69 -8.51
N GLN A 473 -9.20 -26.01 -9.47
CA GLN A 473 -8.79 -26.42 -10.80
C GLN A 473 -8.08 -25.23 -11.44
N GLU A 474 -6.78 -25.37 -11.68
CA GLU A 474 -6.03 -24.48 -12.57
C GLU A 474 -6.80 -24.39 -13.90
N GLN A 475 -7.38 -23.23 -14.19
CA GLN A 475 -7.84 -22.92 -15.53
C GLN A 475 -6.61 -22.74 -16.40
N ASP A 476 -6.23 -23.82 -17.08
CA ASP A 476 -5.29 -23.80 -18.20
C ASP A 476 -5.81 -22.79 -19.25
N HIS A 477 -5.26 -21.58 -19.22
CA HIS A 477 -5.34 -20.69 -20.39
C HIS A 477 -4.34 -21.20 -21.44
N ASN A 478 -4.82 -22.18 -22.19
CA ASN A 478 -4.21 -22.63 -23.43
C ASN A 478 -4.23 -21.47 -24.45
N ILE A 479 -3.15 -20.70 -24.52
CA ILE A 479 -2.91 -19.77 -25.62
C ILE A 479 -2.43 -20.62 -26.79
N GLY A 480 -3.37 -21.01 -27.64
CA GLY A 480 -3.11 -21.66 -28.90
C GLY A 480 -2.21 -20.77 -29.78
N GLY A 481 -1.06 -21.30 -30.12
CA GLY A 481 -0.24 -20.78 -31.19
C GLY A 481 -0.98 -20.92 -32.52
N THR A 482 -0.95 -19.88 -33.32
CA THR A 482 -1.13 -19.97 -34.77
C THR A 482 0.09 -19.38 -35.43
N ASP A 483 0.95 -20.28 -35.92
CA ASP A 483 1.84 -20.00 -37.05
C ASP A 483 1.00 -19.48 -38.21
N HIS A 484 1.45 -18.40 -38.87
CA HIS A 484 1.48 -18.30 -40.32
C HIS A 484 2.31 -17.08 -40.80
N ALA A 485 3.37 -17.44 -41.61
CA ALA A 485 4.05 -16.70 -42.67
C ALA A 485 4.59 -15.30 -42.39
#